data_4fd5a053f0aff6349cae008518030aa1
#
_entry.id   4fd5a053f0aff6349cae008518030aa1
#
_cell.length_a   1.000
_cell.length_b   1.000
_cell.length_c   1.000
_cell.angle_alpha   90.00
_cell.angle_beta   90.00
_cell.angle_gamma   90.00
#
_symmetry.space_group_name_H-M   'P 1'
#
loop_
_entity.id
_entity.type
_entity.pdbx_description
1 polymer ?
#
loop_
_entity_poly.entity_id
_entity_poly.type
_entity_poly.pdbx_seq_one_letter_code
_entity_poly.pdbx_strand_id
1 'polypeptide(L)'
;MDSKNQTAAMGILLTISAAHFLNDLLQSVIPASLPVLKEANALTFAEVGLITLTVQITSSLLQPFVGAVSDRHPMPAALPCGMLLSGLGLILLAHATTLPAILISVALIGCGSAVFHPESSRTAQDVSGGRRGFAQAVFQVGGMPAPRWDRSRRRLS
;
A
#
# COMPACT_ATOMS: atom_id res chain seq x y z
N MET A 1 -7.43 -11.09 29.25
CA MET A 1 -6.09 -10.78 28.70
C MET A 1 -5.32 -9.98 29.73
N ASP A 2 -4.11 -10.38 30.06
CA ASP A 2 -3.24 -9.66 30.99
C ASP A 2 -2.89 -8.27 30.40
N SER A 3 -2.71 -7.26 31.26
CA SER A 3 -2.42 -5.87 30.84
C SER A 3 -1.17 -5.76 29.94
N LYS A 4 -0.16 -6.58 30.18
CA LYS A 4 1.04 -6.67 29.34
C LYS A 4 0.73 -7.14 27.91
N ASN A 5 -0.15 -8.12 27.77
CA ASN A 5 -0.56 -8.64 26.46
C ASN A 5 -1.40 -7.62 25.68
N GLN A 6 -2.21 -6.81 26.38
CA GLN A 6 -2.97 -5.73 25.74
C GLN A 6 -2.04 -4.61 25.22
N THR A 7 -1.01 -4.25 25.98
CA THR A 7 -0.04 -3.24 25.58
C THR A 7 0.77 -3.70 24.35
N ALA A 8 1.20 -4.97 24.35
CA ALA A 8 1.91 -5.56 23.20
C ALA A 8 1.04 -5.62 21.95
N ALA A 9 -0.22 -6.03 22.07
CA ALA A 9 -1.17 -6.05 20.97
C ALA A 9 -1.41 -4.65 20.38
N MET A 10 -1.57 -3.63 21.22
CA MET A 10 -1.72 -2.25 20.76
C MET A 10 -0.46 -1.75 20.07
N GLY A 11 0.73 -2.08 20.57
CA GLY A 11 2.00 -1.75 19.91
C GLY A 11 2.07 -2.33 18.49
N ILE A 12 1.71 -3.61 18.31
CA ILE A 12 1.66 -4.26 16.99
C ILE A 12 0.65 -3.55 16.08
N LEU A 13 -0.57 -3.27 16.56
CA LEU A 13 -1.59 -2.56 15.78
C LEU A 13 -1.12 -1.20 15.30
N LEU A 14 -0.47 -0.41 16.15
CA LEU A 14 0.06 0.90 15.79
C LEU A 14 1.20 0.78 14.76
N THR A 15 2.07 -0.24 14.91
CA THR A 15 3.17 -0.48 13.99
C THR A 15 2.65 -0.84 12.59
N ILE A 16 1.69 -1.77 12.48
CA ILE A 16 1.13 -2.13 11.17
C ILE A 16 0.26 -1.01 10.57
N SER A 17 -0.39 -0.19 11.41
CA SER A 17 -1.11 1.01 10.95
C SER A 17 -0.14 2.04 10.36
N ALA A 18 1.00 2.30 11.00
CA ALA A 18 2.05 3.15 10.46
C ALA A 18 2.67 2.59 9.17
N ALA A 19 2.88 1.27 9.12
CA ALA A 19 3.36 0.60 7.91
C ALA A 19 2.32 0.68 6.77
N HIS A 20 1.02 0.60 7.07
CA HIS A 20 -0.06 0.80 6.10
C HIS A 20 -0.02 2.22 5.52
N PHE A 21 0.11 3.22 6.38
CA PHE A 21 0.27 4.61 5.94
C PHE A 21 1.46 4.77 4.99
N LEU A 22 2.61 4.19 5.33
CA LEU A 22 3.81 4.25 4.47
C LEU A 22 3.60 3.54 3.14
N ASN A 23 2.96 2.36 3.16
CA ASN A 23 2.66 1.62 1.92
C ASN A 23 1.74 2.44 0.99
N ASP A 24 0.69 3.06 1.53
CA ASP A 24 -0.24 3.87 0.75
C ASP A 24 0.42 5.17 0.27
N LEU A 25 1.31 5.74 1.07
CA LEU A 25 2.14 6.88 0.66
C LEU A 25 3.02 6.53 -0.54
N LEU A 26 3.71 5.38 -0.51
CA LEU A 26 4.52 4.90 -1.64
C LEU A 26 3.67 4.71 -2.90
N GLN A 27 2.47 4.15 -2.78
CA GLN A 27 1.55 3.99 -3.90
C GLN A 27 1.03 5.32 -4.45
N SER A 28 0.79 6.32 -3.58
CA SER A 28 0.28 7.63 -3.98
C SER A 28 1.27 8.43 -4.84
N VAL A 29 2.56 8.08 -4.79
CA VAL A 29 3.59 8.68 -5.65
C VAL A 29 3.32 8.39 -7.13
N ILE A 30 2.77 7.20 -7.45
CA ILE A 30 2.54 6.80 -8.85
C ILE A 30 1.58 7.78 -9.55
N PRO A 31 0.31 7.95 -9.11
CA PRO A 31 -0.59 8.88 -9.77
C PRO A 31 -0.10 10.33 -9.71
N ALA A 32 0.61 10.72 -8.66
CA ALA A 32 1.18 12.06 -8.54
C ALA A 32 2.31 12.32 -9.55
N SER A 33 3.07 11.28 -9.92
CA SER A 33 4.18 11.38 -10.87
C SER A 33 3.77 11.21 -12.33
N LEU A 34 2.56 10.72 -12.63
CA LEU A 34 2.12 10.47 -14.02
C LEU A 34 2.28 11.67 -14.97
N PRO A 35 1.93 12.91 -14.59
CA PRO A 35 2.14 14.07 -15.47
C PRO A 35 3.62 14.26 -15.83
N VAL A 36 4.50 14.17 -14.82
CA VAL A 36 5.95 14.33 -15.00
C VAL A 36 6.52 13.20 -15.85
N LEU A 37 6.14 11.95 -15.58
CA LEU A 37 6.55 10.78 -16.37
C LEU A 37 6.09 10.89 -17.82
N LYS A 38 4.87 11.39 -18.04
CA LYS A 38 4.31 11.61 -19.38
C LYS A 38 5.14 12.61 -20.17
N GLU A 39 5.47 13.73 -19.57
CA GLU A 39 6.25 14.79 -20.23
C GLU A 39 7.71 14.35 -20.46
N ALA A 40 8.36 13.82 -19.43
CA ALA A 40 9.78 13.44 -19.48
C ALA A 40 10.06 12.31 -20.48
N ASN A 41 9.11 11.41 -20.69
CA ASN A 41 9.28 10.24 -21.57
C ASN A 41 8.43 10.32 -22.85
N ALA A 42 7.83 11.48 -23.15
CA ALA A 42 6.94 11.72 -24.29
C ALA A 42 5.82 10.65 -24.43
N LEU A 43 5.24 10.20 -23.31
CA LEU A 43 4.24 9.12 -23.29
C LEU A 43 2.92 9.60 -23.87
N THR A 44 2.26 8.72 -24.60
CA THR A 44 0.86 8.88 -25.03
C THR A 44 -0.11 8.69 -23.84
N PHE A 45 -1.34 9.15 -23.99
CA PHE A 45 -2.38 8.88 -22.99
C PHE A 45 -2.70 7.38 -22.84
N ALA A 46 -2.56 6.59 -23.92
CA ALA A 46 -2.72 5.14 -23.87
C ALA A 46 -1.65 4.48 -23.00
N GLU A 47 -0.40 4.92 -23.10
CA GLU A 47 0.71 4.41 -22.26
C GLU A 47 0.54 4.81 -20.79
N VAL A 48 0.07 6.02 -20.50
CA VAL A 48 -0.31 6.44 -19.13
C VAL A 48 -1.44 5.55 -18.59
N GLY A 49 -2.44 5.24 -19.42
CA GLY A 49 -3.50 4.30 -19.10
C GLY A 49 -2.95 2.90 -18.81
N LEU A 50 -1.99 2.42 -19.59
CA LEU A 50 -1.33 1.12 -19.40
C LEU A 50 -0.54 1.07 -18.08
N ILE A 51 0.16 2.15 -17.72
CA ILE A 51 0.86 2.27 -16.43
C ILE A 51 -0.15 2.14 -15.28
N THR A 52 -1.25 2.87 -15.33
CA THR A 52 -2.32 2.82 -14.31
C THR A 52 -2.95 1.43 -14.23
N LEU A 53 -3.25 0.81 -15.37
CA LEU A 53 -3.80 -0.54 -15.44
C LEU A 53 -2.83 -1.56 -14.83
N THR A 54 -1.53 -1.46 -15.10
CA THR A 54 -0.50 -2.35 -14.56
C THR A 54 -0.49 -2.30 -13.03
N VAL A 55 -0.51 -1.09 -12.44
CA VAL A 55 -0.61 -0.93 -10.98
C VAL A 55 -1.86 -1.60 -10.44
N GLN A 56 -3.02 -1.33 -11.03
CA GLN A 56 -4.30 -1.85 -10.56
C GLN A 56 -4.36 -3.39 -10.63
N ILE A 57 -3.87 -3.97 -11.72
CA ILE A 57 -3.82 -5.42 -11.87
C ILE A 57 -2.89 -6.03 -10.81
N THR A 58 -1.67 -5.53 -10.68
CA THR A 58 -0.68 -6.10 -9.77
C THR A 58 -1.03 -5.87 -8.31
N SER A 59 -1.62 -4.72 -7.96
CA SER A 59 -2.00 -4.44 -6.57
C SER A 59 -3.31 -5.09 -6.14
N SER A 60 -4.30 -5.23 -7.05
CA SER A 60 -5.65 -5.67 -6.66
C SER A 60 -5.92 -7.14 -6.98
N LEU A 61 -5.56 -7.61 -8.20
CA LEU A 61 -5.84 -9.00 -8.59
C LEU A 61 -4.96 -10.02 -7.88
N LEU A 62 -3.76 -9.64 -7.44
CA LEU A 62 -2.89 -10.54 -6.71
C LEU A 62 -3.28 -10.71 -5.23
N GLN A 63 -3.97 -9.74 -4.62
CA GLN A 63 -4.36 -9.79 -3.20
C GLN A 63 -5.11 -11.06 -2.80
N PRO A 64 -6.18 -11.50 -3.50
CA PRO A 64 -6.89 -12.72 -3.13
C PRO A 64 -6.02 -13.98 -3.25
N PHE A 65 -5.09 -14.02 -4.21
CA PHE A 65 -4.16 -15.15 -4.34
C PHE A 65 -3.15 -15.18 -3.19
N VAL A 66 -2.56 -14.03 -2.87
CA VAL A 66 -1.65 -13.90 -1.72
C VAL A 66 -2.38 -14.26 -0.43
N GLY A 67 -3.59 -13.71 -0.21
CA GLY A 67 -4.41 -14.04 0.96
C GLY A 67 -4.67 -15.54 1.08
N ALA A 68 -5.08 -16.21 -0.01
CA ALA A 68 -5.34 -17.64 0.00
C ALA A 68 -4.10 -18.51 0.28
N VAL A 69 -2.91 -18.09 -0.17
CA VAL A 69 -1.64 -18.77 0.14
C VAL A 69 -1.26 -18.55 1.60
N SER A 70 -1.35 -17.33 2.06
CA SER A 70 -1.00 -16.89 3.40
C SER A 70 -1.90 -17.52 4.49
N ASP A 71 -3.18 -17.73 4.19
CA ASP A 71 -4.11 -18.43 5.07
C ASP A 71 -3.71 -19.89 5.32
N ARG A 72 -3.03 -20.51 4.36
CA ARG A 72 -2.55 -21.90 4.46
C ARG A 72 -1.14 -21.99 5.04
N HIS A 73 -0.31 -21.02 4.72
CA HIS A 73 1.11 -20.99 5.08
C HIS A 73 1.47 -19.61 5.68
N PRO A 74 1.49 -19.48 7.01
CA PRO A 74 1.87 -18.23 7.66
C PRO A 74 3.27 -17.76 7.20
N MET A 75 3.36 -16.55 6.67
CA MET A 75 4.60 -15.99 6.12
C MET A 75 5.00 -14.71 6.89
N PRO A 76 5.66 -14.83 8.05
CA PRO A 76 5.96 -13.65 8.89
C PRO A 76 6.86 -12.62 8.20
N ALA A 77 7.65 -13.05 7.21
CA ALA A 77 8.49 -12.16 6.42
C ALA A 77 7.75 -11.46 5.27
N ALA A 78 6.49 -11.81 5.00
CA ALA A 78 5.75 -11.26 3.85
C ALA A 78 5.55 -9.74 3.97
N LEU A 79 5.23 -9.23 5.16
CA LEU A 79 5.07 -7.78 5.39
C LEU A 79 6.34 -6.98 5.05
N PRO A 80 7.50 -7.25 5.65
CA PRO A 80 8.71 -6.51 5.30
C PRO A 80 9.15 -6.74 3.85
N CYS A 81 8.99 -7.95 3.30
CA CYS A 81 9.31 -8.22 1.91
C CYS A 81 8.41 -7.43 0.95
N GLY A 82 7.10 -7.34 1.22
CA GLY A 82 6.17 -6.53 0.43
C GLY A 82 6.55 -5.05 0.43
N MET A 83 6.89 -4.49 1.59
CA MET A 83 7.33 -3.10 1.69
C MET A 83 8.67 -2.85 0.98
N LEU A 84 9.63 -3.76 1.12
CA LEU A 84 10.92 -3.66 0.42
C LEU A 84 10.73 -3.73 -1.09
N LEU A 85 9.83 -4.60 -1.57
CA LEU A 85 9.51 -4.72 -3.00
C LEU A 85 8.89 -3.43 -3.54
N SER A 86 7.95 -2.82 -2.80
CA SER A 86 7.36 -1.52 -3.15
C SER A 86 8.42 -0.42 -3.17
N GLY A 87 9.29 -0.38 -2.17
CA GLY A 87 10.39 0.59 -2.09
C GLY A 87 11.37 0.44 -3.25
N LEU A 88 11.77 -0.79 -3.59
CA LEU A 88 12.63 -1.08 -4.75
C LEU A 88 11.96 -0.63 -6.06
N GLY A 89 10.68 -0.95 -6.23
CA GLY A 89 9.92 -0.50 -7.40
C GLY A 89 9.90 1.03 -7.53
N LEU A 90 9.79 1.76 -6.42
CA LEU A 90 9.82 3.23 -6.43
C LEU A 90 11.21 3.78 -6.79
N ILE A 91 12.28 3.17 -6.29
CA ILE A 91 13.66 3.54 -6.67
C ILE A 91 13.87 3.32 -8.16
N LEU A 92 13.43 2.17 -8.69
CA LEU A 92 13.53 1.87 -10.12
C LEU A 92 12.69 2.86 -10.96
N LEU A 93 11.50 3.22 -10.49
CA LEU A 93 10.63 4.20 -11.17
C LEU A 93 11.31 5.56 -11.28
N ALA A 94 12.03 5.99 -10.24
CA ALA A 94 12.74 7.27 -10.24
C ALA A 94 13.87 7.35 -11.30
N HIS A 95 14.36 6.20 -11.78
CA HIS A 95 15.41 6.11 -12.79
C HIS A 95 14.90 5.58 -14.14
N ALA A 96 13.62 5.29 -14.24
CA ALA A 96 13.02 4.71 -15.44
C ALA A 96 12.89 5.76 -16.56
N THR A 97 13.53 5.48 -17.70
CA THR A 97 13.54 6.36 -18.89
C THR A 97 12.85 5.73 -20.10
N THR A 98 12.25 4.55 -19.95
CA THR A 98 11.55 3.83 -21.01
C THR A 98 10.24 3.27 -20.48
N LEU A 99 9.23 3.13 -21.33
CA LEU A 99 7.94 2.55 -20.95
C LEU A 99 8.06 1.17 -20.30
N PRO A 100 8.84 0.20 -20.84
CA PRO A 100 9.01 -1.10 -20.19
C PRO A 100 9.61 -0.99 -18.77
N ALA A 101 10.61 -0.10 -18.58
CA ALA A 101 11.19 0.13 -17.26
C ALA A 101 10.17 0.72 -16.27
N ILE A 102 9.34 1.66 -16.71
CA ILE A 102 8.25 2.23 -15.93
C ILE A 102 7.24 1.12 -15.55
N LEU A 103 6.82 0.30 -16.52
CA LEU A 103 5.85 -0.77 -16.28
C LEU A 103 6.37 -1.81 -15.28
N ILE A 104 7.63 -2.23 -15.39
CA ILE A 104 8.26 -3.15 -14.43
C ILE A 104 8.30 -2.50 -13.04
N SER A 105 8.69 -1.24 -12.95
CA SER A 105 8.79 -0.51 -11.69
C SER A 105 7.44 -0.44 -10.97
N VAL A 106 6.38 -0.03 -11.67
CA VAL A 106 5.04 0.08 -11.08
C VAL A 106 4.42 -1.29 -10.80
N ALA A 107 4.75 -2.32 -11.57
CA ALA A 107 4.35 -3.70 -11.28
C ALA A 107 4.96 -4.20 -9.97
N LEU A 108 6.24 -3.91 -9.71
CA LEU A 108 6.90 -4.25 -8.43
C LEU A 108 6.23 -3.54 -7.25
N ILE A 109 5.88 -2.25 -7.40
CA ILE A 109 5.15 -1.50 -6.36
C ILE A 109 3.80 -2.17 -6.10
N GLY A 110 3.05 -2.50 -7.15
CA GLY A 110 1.76 -3.16 -7.04
C GLY A 110 1.85 -4.55 -6.40
N CYS A 111 2.84 -5.37 -6.79
CA CYS A 111 3.08 -6.68 -6.19
C CYS A 111 3.42 -6.57 -4.70
N GLY A 112 4.28 -5.62 -4.32
CA GLY A 112 4.61 -5.37 -2.91
C GLY A 112 3.38 -5.02 -2.09
N SER A 113 2.53 -4.16 -2.60
CA SER A 113 1.27 -3.77 -1.98
C SER A 113 0.28 -4.94 -1.90
N ALA A 114 0.20 -5.78 -2.95
CA ALA A 114 -0.67 -6.96 -2.97
C ALA A 114 -0.30 -7.99 -1.88
N VAL A 115 0.97 -8.05 -1.50
CA VAL A 115 1.44 -8.86 -0.37
C VAL A 115 1.14 -8.17 0.96
N PHE A 116 1.37 -6.87 1.04
CA PHE A 116 1.27 -6.12 2.28
C PHE A 116 -0.16 -6.09 2.85
N HIS A 117 -1.18 -5.78 2.02
CA HIS A 117 -2.55 -5.56 2.51
C HIS A 117 -3.20 -6.78 3.17
N PRO A 118 -3.22 -8.00 2.58
CA PRO A 118 -3.82 -9.16 3.23
C PRO A 118 -3.08 -9.56 4.51
N GLU A 119 -1.74 -9.54 4.51
CA GLU A 119 -0.93 -9.92 5.65
C GLU A 119 -1.07 -8.96 6.84
N SER A 120 -1.08 -7.66 6.58
CA SER A 120 -1.27 -6.66 7.64
C SER A 120 -2.68 -6.71 8.23
N SER A 121 -3.70 -6.88 7.39
CA SER A 121 -5.10 -7.06 7.85
C SER A 121 -5.24 -8.31 8.69
N ARG A 122 -4.62 -9.42 8.30
CA ARG A 122 -4.58 -10.67 9.07
C ARG A 122 -3.88 -10.47 10.41
N THR A 123 -2.69 -9.87 10.42
CA THR A 123 -1.95 -9.57 11.65
C THR A 123 -2.80 -8.73 12.61
N ALA A 124 -3.55 -7.73 12.10
CA ALA A 124 -4.47 -6.94 12.91
C ALA A 124 -5.56 -7.79 13.56
N GLN A 125 -6.12 -8.75 12.82
CA GLN A 125 -7.13 -9.67 13.34
C GLN A 125 -6.57 -10.62 14.39
N ASP A 126 -5.38 -11.17 14.20
CA ASP A 126 -4.72 -12.10 15.09
C ASP A 126 -4.44 -11.49 16.47
N VAL A 127 -3.99 -10.22 16.50
CA VAL A 127 -3.72 -9.50 17.75
C VAL A 127 -4.95 -8.83 18.36
N SER A 128 -6.12 -8.96 17.74
CA SER A 128 -7.36 -8.25 18.13
C SER A 128 -7.91 -8.62 19.52
N GLY A 129 -7.51 -9.78 20.06
CA GLY A 129 -8.06 -10.28 21.33
C GLY A 129 -9.59 -10.46 21.32
N GLY A 130 -10.18 -10.80 20.17
CA GLY A 130 -11.62 -10.93 19.95
C GLY A 130 -12.32 -9.62 19.51
N ARG A 131 -11.63 -8.48 19.55
CA ARG A 131 -12.15 -7.16 19.13
C ARG A 131 -11.78 -6.83 17.68
N ARG A 132 -12.10 -7.75 16.76
CA ARG A 132 -11.69 -7.67 15.34
C ARG A 132 -12.06 -6.36 14.67
N GLY A 133 -13.28 -5.84 14.89
CA GLY A 133 -13.72 -4.58 14.32
C GLY A 133 -12.89 -3.39 14.78
N PHE A 134 -12.54 -3.33 16.07
CA PHE A 134 -11.66 -2.29 16.60
C PHE A 134 -10.24 -2.39 16.03
N ALA A 135 -9.64 -3.58 16.00
CA ALA A 135 -8.31 -3.79 15.46
C ALA A 135 -8.24 -3.39 13.98
N GLN A 136 -9.26 -3.77 13.20
CA GLN A 136 -9.37 -3.40 11.80
C GLN A 136 -9.56 -1.90 11.61
N ALA A 137 -10.34 -1.23 12.48
CA ALA A 137 -10.50 0.23 12.42
C ALA A 137 -9.17 0.96 12.70
N VAL A 138 -8.41 0.54 13.71
CA VAL A 138 -7.09 1.11 14.01
C VAL A 138 -6.14 0.91 12.82
N PHE A 139 -6.11 -0.27 12.22
CA PHE A 139 -5.31 -0.56 11.05
C PHE A 139 -5.68 0.33 9.86
N GLN A 140 -6.97 0.48 9.56
CA GLN A 140 -7.47 1.26 8.43
C GLN A 140 -7.24 2.77 8.57
N VAL A 141 -7.18 3.30 9.79
CA VAL A 141 -6.86 4.72 10.01
C VAL A 141 -5.47 5.06 9.44
N GLY A 142 -4.52 4.13 9.47
CA GLY A 142 -3.21 4.30 8.82
C GLY A 142 -3.30 4.52 7.31
N GLY A 143 -4.18 3.81 6.62
CA GLY A 143 -4.38 3.92 5.16
C GLY A 143 -5.29 5.05 4.70
N MET A 144 -5.85 5.86 5.60
CA MET A 144 -6.67 6.99 5.20
C MET A 144 -5.80 8.14 4.67
N PRO A 145 -6.03 8.62 3.43
CA PRO A 145 -5.37 9.82 2.95
C PRO A 145 -5.69 10.98 3.91
N ALA A 146 -4.66 11.76 4.26
CA ALA A 146 -4.85 12.95 5.08
C ALA A 146 -6.01 13.79 4.52
N PRO A 147 -6.95 14.26 5.36
CA PRO A 147 -8.09 15.01 4.88
C PRO A 147 -7.59 16.18 4.04
N ARG A 148 -8.01 16.21 2.79
CA ARG A 148 -7.72 17.31 1.88
C ARG A 148 -8.38 18.54 2.47
N TRP A 149 -7.59 19.40 3.10
CA TRP A 149 -8.06 20.69 3.59
C TRP A 149 -8.51 21.52 2.40
N ASP A 150 -9.80 21.44 2.09
CA ASP A 150 -10.44 22.27 1.10
C ASP A 150 -10.50 23.72 1.64
N ARG A 151 -9.56 24.54 1.19
CA ARG A 151 -9.51 25.98 1.51
C ARG A 151 -10.74 26.75 0.93
N SER A 152 -11.58 26.12 0.11
CA SER A 152 -12.74 26.76 -0.50
C SER A 152 -13.88 27.00 0.49
N ARG A 153 -13.97 26.26 1.59
CA ARG A 153 -15.03 26.41 2.60
C ARG A 153 -14.91 27.64 3.51
N ARG A 154 -13.83 28.41 3.44
CA ARG A 154 -13.66 29.64 4.24
C ARG A 154 -14.25 30.92 3.60
N ARG A 155 -14.95 30.83 2.47
CA ARG A 155 -15.50 32.02 1.81
C ARG A 155 -17.02 32.19 1.95
N LEU A 156 -17.69 31.40 2.80
CA LEU A 156 -19.14 31.48 3.01
C LEU A 156 -19.52 31.57 4.49
N SER A 157 -18.79 32.35 5.28
CA SER A 157 -19.23 32.80 6.61
C SER A 157 -18.94 34.27 6.80
#